data_a8aec368728269a0480fe7a9b0236e25
#
_entry.id   a8aec368728269a0480fe7a9b0236e25
#
_cell.length_a   1.000
_cell.length_b   1.000
_cell.length_c   1.000
_cell.angle_alpha   90.00
_cell.angle_beta   90.00
_cell.angle_gamma   90.00
#
_symmetry.space_group_name_H-M   'P 1'
#
loop_
_entity.id
_entity.type
_entity.pdbx_description
1 polymer ?
#
loop_
_entity_poly.entity_id
_entity_poly.type
_entity_poly.pdbx_seq_one_letter_code
_entity_poly.pdbx_strand_id
1 'polypeptide(L)'
;LYEVEHIRDGASFSTRRVKAIQNGKAIFYMTASFQLSETGFEHQDVMPEVPGPEGIASYSDFIHQHQLAIPEPIRGLFLAEKPIEIRPVQPYNWLKPEKTDSRCPVWIKTNGAMPDDLRIHTYMLAYASDFHFLPTALFPHGVSHWQPNFQIATIDHAMWFHRPFRFDDWLLYDIQSPSASNGRGLVKGQIFNRQGELVASTMQEGVIRQR
;
A
#
# COMPACT_ATOMS: atom_id res chain seq x y z
N LEU A 1 -11.23 17.86 -11.45
CA LEU A 1 -12.65 17.50 -11.43
C LEU A 1 -12.80 15.98 -11.25
N TYR A 2 -13.74 15.56 -10.40
CA TYR A 2 -14.14 14.15 -10.29
C TYR A 2 -15.58 14.03 -10.78
N GLU A 3 -15.81 13.10 -11.71
CA GLU A 3 -17.15 12.70 -12.17
C GLU A 3 -17.50 11.36 -11.52
N VAL A 4 -18.67 11.28 -10.89
CA VAL A 4 -19.17 10.05 -10.26
C VAL A 4 -20.39 9.57 -11.02
N GLU A 5 -20.32 8.35 -11.53
CA GLU A 5 -21.39 7.67 -12.25
C GLU A 5 -22.02 6.60 -11.35
N HIS A 6 -23.34 6.61 -11.24
CA HIS A 6 -24.12 5.58 -10.56
C HIS A 6 -24.36 4.42 -11.53
N ILE A 7 -23.54 3.36 -11.42
CA ILE A 7 -23.63 2.20 -12.33
C ILE A 7 -24.81 1.31 -11.97
N ARG A 8 -25.00 1.09 -10.65
CA ARG A 8 -26.07 0.21 -10.16
C ARG A 8 -26.43 0.58 -8.71
N ASP A 9 -27.72 0.53 -8.41
CA ASP A 9 -28.28 0.54 -7.07
C ASP A 9 -29.19 -0.70 -6.93
N GLY A 10 -28.72 -1.70 -6.17
CA GLY A 10 -29.45 -2.92 -5.83
C GLY A 10 -29.84 -2.93 -4.36
N ALA A 11 -30.53 -3.99 -3.92
CA ALA A 11 -30.99 -4.12 -2.53
C ALA A 11 -29.83 -4.26 -1.53
N SER A 12 -28.81 -5.05 -1.86
CA SER A 12 -27.63 -5.30 -0.98
C SER A 12 -26.36 -4.64 -1.49
N PHE A 13 -26.24 -4.39 -2.79
CA PHE A 13 -25.04 -3.86 -3.44
C PHE A 13 -25.31 -2.60 -4.25
N SER A 14 -24.38 -1.67 -4.20
CA SER A 14 -24.34 -0.54 -5.12
C SER A 14 -22.96 -0.42 -5.76
N THR A 15 -22.91 0.09 -7.00
CA THR A 15 -21.66 0.27 -7.75
C THR A 15 -21.55 1.70 -8.24
N ARG A 16 -20.36 2.27 -8.04
CA ARG A 16 -19.99 3.62 -8.50
C ARG A 16 -18.76 3.55 -9.36
N ARG A 17 -18.72 4.36 -10.41
CA ARG A 17 -17.51 4.65 -11.18
C ARG A 17 -17.10 6.10 -10.93
N VAL A 18 -15.81 6.30 -10.71
CA VAL A 18 -15.22 7.63 -10.57
C VAL A 18 -14.23 7.83 -11.70
N LYS A 19 -14.26 9.00 -12.31
CA LYS A 19 -13.29 9.44 -13.30
C LYS A 19 -12.69 10.76 -12.83
N ALA A 20 -11.35 10.81 -12.70
CA ALA A 20 -10.64 12.04 -12.45
C ALA A 20 -10.24 12.70 -13.77
N ILE A 21 -10.51 13.99 -13.90
CA ILE A 21 -10.27 14.78 -15.11
C ILE A 21 -9.35 15.95 -14.77
N GLN A 22 -8.28 16.08 -15.53
CA GLN A 22 -7.36 17.21 -15.49
C GLN A 22 -7.16 17.76 -16.91
N ASN A 23 -7.31 19.08 -17.09
CA ASN A 23 -7.18 19.76 -18.39
C ASN A 23 -8.04 19.09 -19.50
N GLY A 24 -9.28 18.71 -19.17
CA GLY A 24 -10.22 18.07 -20.10
C GLY A 24 -9.92 16.60 -20.47
N LYS A 25 -8.86 16.00 -19.88
CA LYS A 25 -8.46 14.61 -20.12
C LYS A 25 -8.67 13.77 -18.88
N ALA A 26 -9.21 12.56 -19.06
CA ALA A 26 -9.28 11.58 -17.99
C ALA A 26 -7.87 11.08 -17.66
N ILE A 27 -7.50 11.17 -16.37
CA ILE A 27 -6.19 10.77 -15.86
C ILE A 27 -6.27 9.56 -14.91
N PHE A 28 -7.47 9.19 -14.47
CA PHE A 28 -7.68 8.08 -13.55
C PHE A 28 -9.12 7.59 -13.64
N TYR A 29 -9.31 6.28 -13.48
CA TYR A 29 -10.59 5.62 -13.33
C TYR A 29 -10.60 4.71 -12.12
N MET A 30 -11.72 4.70 -11.41
CA MET A 30 -11.96 3.77 -10.32
C MET A 30 -13.38 3.25 -10.40
N THR A 31 -13.58 1.97 -10.10
CA THR A 31 -14.91 1.41 -9.85
C THR A 31 -14.93 0.82 -8.46
N ALA A 32 -15.93 1.18 -7.66
CA ALA A 32 -16.13 0.70 -6.31
C ALA A 32 -17.51 0.06 -6.16
N SER A 33 -17.54 -1.13 -5.55
CA SER A 33 -18.76 -1.80 -5.12
C SER A 33 -18.90 -1.68 -3.60
N PHE A 34 -20.10 -1.35 -3.16
CA PHE A 34 -20.46 -1.21 -1.75
C PHE A 34 -21.52 -2.25 -1.41
N GLN A 35 -21.44 -2.80 -0.21
CA GLN A 35 -22.36 -3.82 0.29
C GLN A 35 -22.90 -3.40 1.66
N LEU A 36 -24.17 -3.71 1.93
CA LEU A 36 -24.69 -3.71 3.29
C LEU A 36 -24.10 -4.89 4.06
N SER A 37 -23.85 -4.69 5.36
CA SER A 37 -23.31 -5.76 6.20
C SER A 37 -24.30 -6.94 6.26
N GLU A 38 -23.80 -8.15 6.01
CA GLU A 38 -24.57 -9.40 6.02
C GLU A 38 -23.80 -10.46 6.81
N THR A 39 -24.52 -11.44 7.38
CA THR A 39 -23.93 -12.64 7.98
C THR A 39 -23.80 -13.73 6.92
N GLY A 40 -22.73 -14.54 6.99
CA GLY A 40 -22.49 -15.59 5.99
C GLY A 40 -21.39 -16.56 6.41
N PHE A 41 -20.86 -17.30 5.44
CA PHE A 41 -19.70 -18.15 5.66
C PHE A 41 -18.45 -17.32 5.90
N GLU A 42 -17.58 -17.77 6.82
CA GLU A 42 -16.34 -17.09 7.16
C GLU A 42 -15.16 -18.04 7.09
N HIS A 43 -14.09 -17.58 6.48
CA HIS A 43 -12.74 -18.12 6.54
C HIS A 43 -11.74 -17.02 6.18
N GLN A 44 -10.49 -17.22 6.50
CA GLN A 44 -9.39 -16.32 6.13
C GLN A 44 -8.06 -17.07 6.14
N ASP A 45 -7.06 -16.48 5.50
CA ASP A 45 -5.69 -16.94 5.63
C ASP A 45 -5.14 -16.62 7.03
N VAL A 46 -4.15 -17.40 7.45
CA VAL A 46 -3.46 -17.19 8.74
C VAL A 46 -2.46 -16.05 8.62
N MET A 47 -2.52 -15.12 9.58
CA MET A 47 -1.53 -14.05 9.67
C MET A 47 -0.12 -14.65 9.84
N PRO A 48 0.89 -14.21 9.08
CA PRO A 48 2.25 -14.69 9.24
C PRO A 48 2.82 -14.31 10.60
N GLU A 49 3.63 -15.22 11.17
CA GLU A 49 4.37 -14.96 12.38
C GLU A 49 5.55 -14.01 12.08
N VAL A 50 5.48 -12.81 12.61
CA VAL A 50 6.53 -11.78 12.48
C VAL A 50 6.69 -11.05 13.81
N PRO A 51 7.87 -10.44 14.08
CA PRO A 51 8.02 -9.56 15.24
C PRO A 51 6.99 -8.44 15.23
N GLY A 52 6.48 -8.08 16.41
CA GLY A 52 5.59 -6.92 16.58
C GLY A 52 6.27 -5.60 16.18
N PRO A 53 5.50 -4.53 16.00
CA PRO A 53 6.03 -3.24 15.54
C PRO A 53 6.92 -2.55 16.57
N GLU A 54 6.84 -2.95 17.84
CA GLU A 54 7.61 -2.36 18.93
C GLU A 54 9.12 -2.66 18.75
N GLY A 55 9.94 -1.61 18.75
CA GLY A 55 11.39 -1.75 18.56
C GLY A 55 11.87 -1.88 17.12
N ILE A 56 10.98 -1.97 16.14
CA ILE A 56 11.35 -1.91 14.73
C ILE A 56 11.50 -0.44 14.32
N ALA A 57 12.66 -0.08 13.74
CA ALA A 57 12.89 1.26 13.20
C ALA A 57 11.89 1.58 12.07
N SER A 58 11.37 2.80 12.05
CA SER A 58 10.46 3.24 11.01
C SER A 58 11.21 3.57 9.71
N TYR A 59 10.48 3.62 8.60
CA TYR A 59 11.00 4.14 7.35
C TYR A 59 11.47 5.60 7.48
N SER A 60 10.79 6.39 8.31
CA SER A 60 11.20 7.76 8.62
C SER A 60 12.55 7.81 9.33
N ASP A 61 12.81 6.90 10.28
CA ASP A 61 14.12 6.81 10.96
C ASP A 61 15.23 6.50 9.95
N PHE A 62 15.00 5.58 9.02
CA PHE A 62 15.94 5.29 7.94
C PHE A 62 16.22 6.54 7.08
N ILE A 63 15.20 7.29 6.70
CA ILE A 63 15.34 8.53 5.93
C ILE A 63 16.16 9.57 6.70
N HIS A 64 15.86 9.80 7.98
CA HIS A 64 16.60 10.76 8.82
C HIS A 64 18.07 10.35 8.97
N GLN A 65 18.35 9.06 9.19
CA GLN A 65 19.70 8.54 9.33
C GLN A 65 20.53 8.74 8.03
N HIS A 66 19.89 8.66 6.86
CA HIS A 66 20.57 8.71 5.56
C HIS A 66 20.29 10.02 4.78
N GLN A 67 19.83 11.07 5.46
CA GLN A 67 19.37 12.30 4.83
C GLN A 67 20.40 12.98 3.90
N LEU A 68 21.70 12.84 4.20
CA LEU A 68 22.77 13.41 3.36
C LEU A 68 22.95 12.70 2.01
N ALA A 69 22.47 11.45 1.90
CA ALA A 69 22.49 10.70 0.64
C ALA A 69 21.29 11.03 -0.26
N ILE A 70 20.29 11.75 0.24
CA ILE A 70 19.11 12.17 -0.53
C ILE A 70 19.44 13.49 -1.25
N PRO A 71 19.21 13.58 -2.58
CA PRO A 71 19.44 14.81 -3.33
C PRO A 71 18.70 16.02 -2.75
N GLU A 72 19.38 17.18 -2.67
CA GLU A 72 18.87 18.41 -2.05
C GLU A 72 17.46 18.81 -2.52
N PRO A 73 17.13 18.80 -3.83
CA PRO A 73 15.81 19.25 -4.30
C PRO A 73 14.62 18.46 -3.75
N ILE A 74 14.84 17.19 -3.37
CA ILE A 74 13.77 16.30 -2.89
C ILE A 74 13.90 15.95 -1.40
N ARG A 75 15.03 16.30 -0.76
CA ARG A 75 15.30 15.96 0.65
C ARG A 75 14.21 16.45 1.59
N GLY A 76 13.76 17.69 1.45
CA GLY A 76 12.69 18.25 2.26
C GLY A 76 11.38 17.46 2.15
N LEU A 77 11.05 16.94 0.97
CA LEU A 77 9.87 16.10 0.78
C LEU A 77 9.98 14.78 1.56
N PHE A 78 11.17 14.16 1.58
CA PHE A 78 11.38 12.89 2.30
C PHE A 78 11.42 13.09 3.82
N LEU A 79 11.98 14.20 4.30
CA LEU A 79 12.06 14.54 5.73
C LEU A 79 10.75 15.08 6.31
N ALA A 80 9.81 15.51 5.46
CA ALA A 80 8.51 16.00 5.93
C ALA A 80 7.77 14.90 6.72
N GLU A 81 7.06 15.32 7.76
CA GLU A 81 6.18 14.43 8.53
C GLU A 81 5.19 13.72 7.60
N LYS A 82 5.03 12.42 7.79
CA LYS A 82 4.13 11.58 7.00
C LYS A 82 2.88 11.24 7.80
N PRO A 83 1.71 11.22 7.16
CA PRO A 83 0.47 10.85 7.84
C PRO A 83 0.41 9.35 8.21
N ILE A 84 1.28 8.54 7.61
CA ILE A 84 1.36 7.09 7.81
C ILE A 84 2.75 6.73 8.34
N GLU A 85 2.79 6.01 9.45
CA GLU A 85 4.00 5.37 9.97
C GLU A 85 4.15 3.99 9.35
N ILE A 86 5.36 3.66 8.88
CA ILE A 86 5.69 2.39 8.23
C ILE A 86 6.93 1.82 8.90
N ARG A 87 6.84 0.57 9.37
CA ARG A 87 7.95 -0.17 9.99
C ARG A 87 8.18 -1.48 9.24
N PRO A 88 9.13 -1.56 8.32
CA PRO A 88 9.49 -2.80 7.64
C PRO A 88 9.98 -3.84 8.64
N VAL A 89 9.38 -5.04 8.64
CA VAL A 89 9.80 -6.13 9.54
C VAL A 89 11.24 -6.56 9.26
N GLN A 90 11.63 -6.54 7.98
CA GLN A 90 13.00 -6.74 7.56
C GLN A 90 13.54 -5.43 7.00
N PRO A 91 14.64 -4.89 7.55
CA PRO A 91 15.24 -3.68 7.03
C PRO A 91 15.75 -3.90 5.61
N TYR A 92 15.41 -3.00 4.71
CA TYR A 92 15.92 -3.00 3.34
C TYR A 92 16.66 -1.70 3.06
N ASN A 93 17.92 -1.82 2.62
CA ASN A 93 18.74 -0.64 2.32
C ASN A 93 18.53 -0.19 0.87
N TRP A 94 17.67 0.81 0.68
CA TRP A 94 17.34 1.38 -0.64
C TRP A 94 18.54 2.04 -1.35
N LEU A 95 19.58 2.43 -0.59
CA LEU A 95 20.79 3.06 -1.14
C LEU A 95 21.82 2.02 -1.61
N LYS A 96 21.80 0.83 -0.99
CA LYS A 96 22.66 -0.31 -1.36
C LYS A 96 21.79 -1.56 -1.42
N PRO A 97 20.96 -1.68 -2.47
CA PRO A 97 20.03 -2.78 -2.58
C PRO A 97 20.76 -4.10 -2.81
N GLU A 98 20.34 -5.12 -2.08
CA GLU A 98 20.81 -6.50 -2.25
C GLU A 98 19.64 -7.39 -2.64
N LYS A 99 19.92 -8.52 -3.28
CA LYS A 99 18.89 -9.50 -3.61
C LYS A 99 18.35 -10.14 -2.33
N THR A 100 17.05 -10.06 -2.16
CA THR A 100 16.33 -10.66 -1.04
C THR A 100 15.10 -11.42 -1.52
N ASP A 101 14.33 -11.98 -0.61
CA ASP A 101 13.05 -12.62 -0.92
C ASP A 101 12.08 -11.61 -1.54
N SER A 102 11.13 -12.13 -2.31
CA SER A 102 10.03 -11.37 -2.92
C SER A 102 8.92 -10.99 -1.92
N ARG A 103 9.18 -11.08 -0.63
CA ARG A 103 8.22 -10.77 0.45
C ARG A 103 8.73 -9.62 1.31
N CYS A 104 7.82 -8.71 1.64
CA CYS A 104 8.10 -7.52 2.44
C CYS A 104 6.95 -7.26 3.42
N PRO A 105 6.89 -7.96 4.56
CA PRO A 105 5.92 -7.60 5.59
C PRO A 105 6.29 -6.26 6.23
N VAL A 106 5.31 -5.38 6.36
CA VAL A 106 5.46 -4.06 6.98
C VAL A 106 4.33 -3.80 7.96
N TRP A 107 4.65 -3.22 9.12
CA TRP A 107 3.65 -2.68 10.01
C TRP A 107 3.31 -1.26 9.58
N ILE A 108 2.03 -0.95 9.50
CA ILE A 108 1.52 0.36 9.10
C ILE A 108 0.45 0.86 10.06
N LYS A 109 0.41 2.16 10.30
CA LYS A 109 -0.69 2.86 10.98
C LYS A 109 -0.69 4.34 10.62
N THR A 110 -1.75 5.05 10.93
CA THR A 110 -1.74 6.52 10.86
C THR A 110 -0.96 7.14 12.01
N ASN A 111 -0.34 8.29 11.76
CA ASN A 111 0.25 9.13 12.80
C ASN A 111 -0.87 9.96 13.46
N GLY A 112 -1.15 9.67 14.76
CA GLY A 112 -2.20 10.30 15.52
C GLY A 112 -3.52 9.52 15.53
N ALA A 113 -4.42 9.94 16.41
CA ALA A 113 -5.74 9.36 16.59
C ALA A 113 -6.68 9.72 15.43
N MET A 114 -7.55 8.80 15.07
CA MET A 114 -8.55 9.00 14.03
C MET A 114 -9.96 9.07 14.62
N PRO A 115 -10.90 9.75 13.94
CA PRO A 115 -12.31 9.72 14.32
C PRO A 115 -12.87 8.30 14.35
N ASP A 116 -13.87 8.07 15.19
CA ASP A 116 -14.55 6.77 15.29
C ASP A 116 -15.58 6.60 14.16
N ASP A 117 -15.09 6.61 12.92
CA ASP A 117 -15.85 6.42 11.67
C ASP A 117 -15.09 5.47 10.75
N LEU A 118 -15.58 4.24 10.59
CA LEU A 118 -14.96 3.22 9.75
C LEU A 118 -14.68 3.69 8.32
N ARG A 119 -15.48 4.60 7.77
CA ARG A 119 -15.27 5.14 6.41
C ARG A 119 -13.95 5.87 6.31
N ILE A 120 -13.59 6.66 7.34
CA ILE A 120 -12.33 7.41 7.36
C ILE A 120 -11.14 6.45 7.45
N HIS A 121 -11.22 5.41 8.29
CA HIS A 121 -10.21 4.35 8.35
C HIS A 121 -10.05 3.65 7.00
N THR A 122 -11.17 3.33 6.34
CA THR A 122 -11.18 2.69 5.01
C THR A 122 -10.51 3.58 3.95
N TYR A 123 -10.82 4.88 3.91
CA TYR A 123 -10.21 5.82 2.95
C TYR A 123 -8.71 6.01 3.19
N MET A 124 -8.31 6.11 4.45
CA MET A 124 -6.89 6.23 4.80
C MET A 124 -6.11 4.95 4.48
N LEU A 125 -6.69 3.78 4.69
CA LEU A 125 -6.06 2.53 4.32
C LEU A 125 -5.97 2.37 2.79
N ALA A 126 -7.00 2.78 2.04
CA ALA A 126 -6.94 2.80 0.59
C ALA A 126 -5.81 3.72 0.06
N TYR A 127 -5.63 4.89 0.69
CA TYR A 127 -4.51 5.78 0.38
C TYR A 127 -3.15 5.15 0.70
N ALA A 128 -3.02 4.49 1.85
CA ALA A 128 -1.77 3.89 2.32
C ALA A 128 -1.41 2.59 1.59
N SER A 129 -2.36 1.92 0.95
CA SER A 129 -2.18 0.58 0.37
C SER A 129 -1.19 0.51 -0.79
N ASP A 130 -0.89 1.63 -1.45
CA ASP A 130 0.15 1.74 -2.49
C ASP A 130 1.57 1.97 -1.91
N PHE A 131 1.69 2.29 -0.62
CA PHE A 131 2.99 2.58 -0.01
C PHE A 131 3.80 1.31 0.16
N HIS A 132 5.09 1.34 -0.25
CA HIS A 132 6.00 0.20 -0.26
C HIS A 132 5.55 -1.02 -1.08
N PHE A 133 4.45 -0.91 -1.82
CA PHE A 133 3.80 -2.03 -2.48
C PHE A 133 4.58 -2.48 -3.72
N LEU A 134 4.55 -1.72 -4.80
CA LEU A 134 5.22 -2.07 -6.07
C LEU A 134 6.74 -2.26 -5.94
N PRO A 135 7.48 -1.49 -5.12
CA PRO A 135 8.92 -1.70 -4.92
C PRO A 135 9.31 -3.09 -4.43
N THR A 136 8.40 -3.85 -3.79
CA THR A 136 8.65 -5.23 -3.38
C THR A 136 9.00 -6.13 -4.57
N ALA A 137 8.51 -5.84 -5.78
CA ALA A 137 8.86 -6.56 -7.00
C ALA A 137 10.35 -6.38 -7.41
N LEU A 138 11.07 -5.44 -6.82
CA LEU A 138 12.48 -5.18 -7.11
C LEU A 138 13.43 -6.00 -6.24
N PHE A 139 12.98 -6.49 -5.10
CA PHE A 139 13.79 -7.17 -4.09
C PHE A 139 14.54 -8.39 -4.64
N PRO A 140 13.93 -9.32 -5.42
CA PRO A 140 14.66 -10.45 -5.99
C PRO A 140 15.74 -10.07 -6.99
N HIS A 141 15.69 -8.83 -7.49
CA HIS A 141 16.64 -8.33 -8.49
C HIS A 141 17.80 -7.55 -7.87
N GLY A 142 17.72 -7.17 -6.57
CA GLY A 142 18.74 -6.37 -5.90
C GLY A 142 18.89 -4.98 -6.50
N VAL A 143 17.78 -4.37 -6.89
CA VAL A 143 17.73 -3.02 -7.46
C VAL A 143 16.75 -2.14 -6.67
N SER A 144 16.96 -0.83 -6.74
CA SER A 144 16.12 0.15 -6.07
C SER A 144 15.59 1.17 -7.07
N HIS A 145 14.36 1.59 -6.88
CA HIS A 145 13.77 2.70 -7.63
C HIS A 145 14.45 4.06 -7.35
N TRP A 146 15.36 4.13 -6.38
CA TRP A 146 16.21 5.28 -6.10
C TRP A 146 17.43 5.35 -7.03
N GLN A 147 17.72 4.29 -7.77
CA GLN A 147 18.81 4.28 -8.74
C GLN A 147 18.48 5.19 -9.93
N PRO A 148 19.48 5.85 -10.52
CA PRO A 148 19.25 6.65 -11.72
C PRO A 148 18.75 5.77 -12.87
N ASN A 149 17.97 6.37 -13.76
CA ASN A 149 17.39 5.72 -14.94
C ASN A 149 16.40 4.57 -14.63
N PHE A 150 15.84 4.54 -13.41
CA PHE A 150 14.82 3.58 -13.05
C PHE A 150 13.43 4.21 -13.18
N GLN A 151 12.56 3.53 -13.92
CA GLN A 151 11.15 3.91 -14.08
C GLN A 151 10.28 2.94 -13.28
N ILE A 152 9.54 3.49 -12.31
CA ILE A 152 8.50 2.76 -11.56
C ILE A 152 7.20 3.56 -11.62
N ALA A 153 6.10 2.91 -11.95
CA ALA A 153 4.77 3.54 -11.98
C ALA A 153 3.67 2.48 -11.90
N THR A 154 2.66 2.75 -11.10
CA THR A 154 1.46 1.92 -10.99
C THR A 154 0.65 1.95 -12.29
N ILE A 155 0.19 0.80 -12.76
CA ILE A 155 -0.72 0.63 -13.89
C ILE A 155 -2.15 0.48 -13.40
N ASP A 156 -2.36 -0.44 -12.46
CA ASP A 156 -3.64 -0.70 -11.81
C ASP A 156 -3.44 -0.98 -10.32
N HIS A 157 -4.51 -0.87 -9.56
CA HIS A 157 -4.54 -1.20 -8.14
C HIS A 157 -5.94 -1.68 -7.78
N ALA A 158 -6.06 -2.82 -7.16
CA ALA A 158 -7.30 -3.40 -6.68
C ALA A 158 -7.23 -3.64 -5.16
N MET A 159 -8.35 -3.42 -4.48
CA MET A 159 -8.45 -3.61 -3.03
C MET A 159 -9.81 -4.17 -2.64
N TRP A 160 -9.83 -5.09 -1.68
CA TRP A 160 -11.02 -5.68 -1.09
C TRP A 160 -10.96 -5.49 0.42
N PHE A 161 -12.04 -4.97 1.01
CA PHE A 161 -12.21 -4.82 2.44
C PHE A 161 -13.07 -5.97 2.96
N HIS A 162 -12.59 -6.67 3.99
CA HIS A 162 -13.20 -7.89 4.48
C HIS A 162 -13.89 -7.70 5.83
N ARG A 163 -13.25 -6.96 6.76
CA ARG A 163 -13.73 -6.77 8.13
C ARG A 163 -13.49 -5.34 8.59
N PRO A 164 -14.26 -4.84 9.55
CA PRO A 164 -13.99 -3.56 10.22
C PRO A 164 -12.60 -3.57 10.88
N PHE A 165 -11.94 -2.41 10.91
CA PHE A 165 -10.62 -2.22 11.52
C PHE A 165 -10.44 -0.77 11.97
N ARG A 166 -9.42 -0.56 12.82
CA ARG A 166 -8.91 0.78 13.13
C ARG A 166 -7.53 0.93 12.50
N PHE A 167 -7.30 2.05 11.81
CA PHE A 167 -6.02 2.30 11.16
C PHE A 167 -5.12 3.22 11.99
N ASP A 168 -5.60 3.73 13.11
CA ASP A 168 -4.78 4.34 14.16
C ASP A 168 -4.22 3.30 15.16
N ASP A 169 -4.55 2.03 14.99
CA ASP A 169 -3.81 0.89 15.52
C ASP A 169 -2.98 0.21 14.43
N TRP A 170 -1.98 -0.58 14.83
CA TRP A 170 -1.08 -1.25 13.92
C TRP A 170 -1.78 -2.31 13.08
N LEU A 171 -1.56 -2.26 11.77
CA LEU A 171 -1.92 -3.30 10.83
C LEU A 171 -0.64 -3.90 10.24
N LEU A 172 -0.59 -5.22 10.11
CA LEU A 172 0.45 -5.92 9.36
C LEU A 172 0.04 -6.02 7.90
N TYR A 173 0.81 -5.39 7.03
CA TYR A 173 0.67 -5.51 5.58
C TYR A 173 1.70 -6.50 5.06
N ASP A 174 1.29 -7.73 4.80
CA ASP A 174 2.12 -8.80 4.25
C ASP A 174 2.13 -8.71 2.73
N ILE A 175 3.19 -8.13 2.19
CA ILE A 175 3.35 -7.85 0.76
C ILE A 175 4.21 -8.94 0.13
N GLN A 176 3.81 -9.43 -1.05
CA GLN A 176 4.57 -10.39 -1.84
C GLN A 176 4.51 -10.06 -3.33
N SER A 177 5.63 -10.20 -4.03
CA SER A 177 5.68 -10.16 -5.49
C SER A 177 5.75 -11.57 -6.07
N PRO A 178 4.68 -12.08 -6.67
CA PRO A 178 4.69 -13.41 -7.28
C PRO A 178 5.35 -13.43 -8.65
N SER A 179 5.51 -12.28 -9.32
CA SER A 179 6.02 -12.22 -10.70
C SER A 179 6.60 -10.86 -11.07
N ALA A 180 7.67 -10.90 -11.85
CA ALA A 180 8.15 -9.75 -12.61
C ALA A 180 8.48 -10.22 -14.04
N SER A 181 7.88 -9.57 -15.05
CA SER A 181 8.06 -9.92 -16.46
C SER A 181 7.72 -8.76 -17.39
N ASN A 182 8.30 -8.75 -18.61
CA ASN A 182 8.01 -7.74 -19.63
C ASN A 182 8.08 -6.27 -19.12
N GLY A 183 9.03 -5.98 -18.22
CA GLY A 183 9.16 -4.64 -17.62
C GLY A 183 8.04 -4.26 -16.66
N ARG A 184 7.30 -5.24 -16.15
CA ARG A 184 6.25 -5.06 -15.14
C ARG A 184 6.51 -5.94 -13.92
N GLY A 185 6.04 -5.50 -12.76
CA GLY A 185 5.99 -6.26 -11.52
C GLY A 185 4.54 -6.41 -11.06
N LEU A 186 4.17 -7.62 -10.65
CA LEU A 186 2.90 -7.90 -9.97
C LEU A 186 3.19 -8.04 -8.48
N VAL A 187 2.37 -7.38 -7.67
CA VAL A 187 2.42 -7.48 -6.22
C VAL A 187 1.03 -7.77 -5.67
N LYS A 188 0.97 -8.55 -4.61
CA LYS A 188 -0.23 -8.83 -3.83
C LYS A 188 0.04 -8.58 -2.36
N GLY A 189 -0.99 -8.27 -1.60
CA GLY A 189 -0.85 -8.03 -0.17
C GLY A 189 -2.09 -8.42 0.62
N GLN A 190 -1.86 -8.83 1.84
CA GLN A 190 -2.87 -9.13 2.84
C GLN A 190 -2.64 -8.26 4.06
N ILE A 191 -3.70 -7.64 4.55
CA ILE A 191 -3.61 -6.70 5.67
C ILE A 191 -4.35 -7.28 6.86
N PHE A 192 -3.63 -7.47 7.96
CA PHE A 192 -4.13 -8.08 9.19
C PHE A 192 -4.11 -7.06 10.33
N ASN A 193 -5.09 -7.10 11.21
CA ASN A 193 -5.02 -6.39 12.48
C ASN A 193 -4.14 -7.17 13.49
N ARG A 194 -3.90 -6.59 14.66
CA ARG A 194 -3.04 -7.23 15.70
C ARG A 194 -3.63 -8.52 16.27
N GLN A 195 -4.91 -8.75 16.12
CA GLN A 195 -5.61 -9.98 16.53
C GLN A 195 -5.48 -11.09 15.49
N GLY A 196 -4.85 -10.82 14.34
CA GLY A 196 -4.68 -11.77 13.26
C GLY A 196 -5.89 -11.87 12.32
N GLU A 197 -6.83 -10.92 12.40
CA GLU A 197 -7.97 -10.89 11.47
C GLU A 197 -7.56 -10.24 10.15
N LEU A 198 -7.85 -10.89 9.03
CA LEU A 198 -7.66 -10.37 7.69
C LEU A 198 -8.70 -9.25 7.42
N VAL A 199 -8.25 -8.00 7.37
CA VAL A 199 -9.12 -6.84 7.22
C VAL A 199 -9.23 -6.35 5.79
N ALA A 200 -8.17 -6.53 4.99
CA ALA A 200 -8.17 -6.17 3.57
C ALA A 200 -7.18 -7.01 2.76
N SER A 201 -7.40 -7.07 1.44
CA SER A 201 -6.48 -7.66 0.47
C SER A 201 -6.25 -6.69 -0.68
N THR A 202 -5.05 -6.73 -1.29
CA THR A 202 -4.66 -5.83 -2.37
C THR A 202 -3.96 -6.59 -3.49
N MET A 203 -4.02 -6.07 -4.70
CA MET A 203 -3.26 -6.53 -5.85
C MET A 203 -2.95 -5.36 -6.78
N GLN A 204 -1.75 -5.32 -7.34
CA GLN A 204 -1.30 -4.23 -8.20
C GLN A 204 -0.31 -4.73 -9.26
N GLU A 205 -0.47 -4.26 -10.48
CA GLU A 205 0.58 -4.34 -11.49
C GLU A 205 1.17 -2.95 -11.75
N GLY A 206 2.46 -2.88 -11.98
CA GLY A 206 3.15 -1.65 -12.30
C GLY A 206 4.35 -1.83 -13.21
N VAL A 207 4.74 -0.74 -13.85
CA VAL A 207 5.97 -0.67 -14.64
C VAL A 207 7.17 -0.69 -13.71
N ILE A 208 8.15 -1.55 -14.00
CA ILE A 208 9.47 -1.59 -13.38
C ILE A 208 10.50 -1.74 -14.49
N ARG A 209 11.21 -0.66 -14.86
CA ARG A 209 12.16 -0.65 -15.97
C ARG A 209 13.43 0.07 -15.60
N GLN A 210 14.54 -0.53 -15.92
CA GLN A 210 15.83 0.14 -15.94
C GLN A 210 16.12 0.57 -17.40
N ARG A 211 16.42 1.86 -17.63
CA ARG A 211 16.72 2.46 -18.94
C ARG A 211 18.21 2.76 -19.06
#